data_d1d540c8f74ac4a73a571daa646040a1
#
_entry.id   d1d540c8f74ac4a73a571daa646040a1
#
_cell.length_a   1.000
_cell.length_b   1.000
_cell.length_c   1.000
_cell.angle_alpha   90.00
_cell.angle_beta   90.00
_cell.angle_gamma   90.00
#
_symmetry.space_group_name_H-M   'P 1'
#
loop_
_entity.id
_entity.type
_entity.pdbx_description
1 polymer ?
#
loop_
_entity_poly.entity_id
_entity_poly.type
_entity_poly.pdbx_seq_one_letter_code
_entity_poly.pdbx_strand_id
1 'polypeptide(L)'
;MTVNILGTPYEIIVKKYEEEETFDRRSIAGFCDGYEKEIIVCDMHTYKGWEHDSEKAIVECQKEITRHEIVHAFFYESGLWDSSLGIDNSWAKNEEMVDWIAIQGEKIYRAWQEANAL
;
A
#
# COMPACT_ATOMS: atom_id res chain seq x y z
N MET A 1 -1.82 13.46 4.63
CA MET A 1 -2.08 13.61 3.18
C MET A 1 -3.31 12.77 2.81
N THR A 2 -4.27 13.37 2.14
CA THR A 2 -5.50 12.68 1.76
C THR A 2 -5.45 12.24 0.30
N VAL A 3 -5.86 11.01 0.02
CA VAL A 3 -5.99 10.46 -1.33
C VAL A 3 -7.43 10.05 -1.58
N ASN A 4 -7.93 10.29 -2.78
CA ASN A 4 -9.28 9.88 -3.17
C ASN A 4 -9.27 8.44 -3.71
N ILE A 5 -10.03 7.58 -3.08
CA ILE A 5 -10.18 6.18 -3.48
C ILE A 5 -11.64 5.95 -3.91
N LEU A 6 -11.88 5.96 -5.21
CA LEU A 6 -13.23 5.77 -5.77
C LEU A 6 -14.30 6.69 -5.15
N GLY A 7 -13.92 7.95 -4.89
CA GLY A 7 -14.83 8.93 -4.30
C GLY A 7 -14.75 9.03 -2.77
N THR A 8 -14.06 8.12 -2.11
CA THR A 8 -13.89 8.12 -0.65
C THR A 8 -12.50 8.63 -0.28
N PRO A 9 -12.41 9.65 0.60
CA PRO A 9 -11.12 10.13 1.06
C PRO A 9 -10.48 9.16 2.08
N TYR A 10 -9.22 8.83 1.85
CA TYR A 10 -8.38 8.07 2.78
C TYR A 10 -7.24 8.96 3.25
N GLU A 11 -6.96 8.92 4.54
CA GLU A 11 -5.80 9.62 5.12
C GLU A 11 -4.57 8.71 5.07
N ILE A 12 -3.48 9.20 4.50
CA ILE A 12 -2.18 8.52 4.53
C ILE A 12 -1.39 9.10 5.69
N ILE A 13 -1.04 8.26 6.65
CA ILE A 13 -0.36 8.62 7.88
C ILE A 13 0.98 7.89 7.92
N VAL A 14 2.08 8.64 7.96
CA VAL A 14 3.41 8.09 8.12
C VAL A 14 3.77 8.12 9.61
N LYS A 15 4.13 6.97 10.15
CA LYS A 15 4.52 6.81 11.57
C LYS A 15 5.90 6.21 11.68
N LYS A 16 6.64 6.59 12.71
CA LYS A 16 7.88 5.90 13.05
C LYS A 16 7.57 4.49 13.55
N TYR A 17 8.55 3.59 13.39
CA TYR A 17 8.40 2.19 13.80
C TYR A 17 7.90 2.03 15.24
N GLU A 18 8.48 2.79 16.16
CA GLU A 18 8.12 2.75 17.58
C GLU A 18 6.76 3.37 17.92
N GLU A 19 6.18 4.14 17.01
CA GLU A 19 4.88 4.81 17.22
C GLU A 19 3.66 3.92 16.87
N GLU A 20 3.91 2.78 16.23
CA GLU A 20 2.84 1.87 15.81
C GLU A 20 3.21 0.42 16.09
N GLU A 21 2.64 -0.17 17.12
CA GLU A 21 2.94 -1.55 17.54
C GLU A 21 2.62 -2.62 16.49
N THR A 22 1.71 -2.33 15.57
CA THR A 22 1.31 -3.27 14.51
C THR A 22 2.48 -3.63 13.61
N PHE A 23 3.41 -2.71 13.37
CA PHE A 23 4.60 -2.96 12.56
C PHE A 23 5.44 -4.10 13.11
N ASP A 24 5.67 -4.11 14.42
CA ASP A 24 6.44 -5.17 15.09
C ASP A 24 5.61 -6.45 15.23
N ARG A 25 4.40 -6.34 15.73
CA ARG A 25 3.52 -7.46 16.02
C ARG A 25 3.22 -8.31 14.79
N ARG A 26 2.99 -7.69 13.63
CA ARG A 26 2.64 -8.38 12.38
C ARG A 26 3.81 -8.48 11.40
N SER A 27 4.98 -7.95 11.73
CA SER A 27 6.15 -7.88 10.85
C SER A 27 5.81 -7.25 9.49
N ILE A 28 5.15 -6.10 9.51
CA ILE A 28 4.74 -5.35 8.33
C ILE A 28 5.26 -3.92 8.40
N ALA A 29 5.32 -3.26 7.24
CA ALA A 29 5.74 -1.86 7.14
C ALA A 29 4.60 -0.91 6.73
N GLY A 30 3.41 -1.44 6.56
CA GLY A 30 2.22 -0.66 6.27
C GLY A 30 0.96 -1.51 6.39
N PHE A 31 -0.17 -0.85 6.49
CA PHE A 31 -1.47 -1.51 6.45
C PHE A 31 -2.57 -0.51 6.07
N CYS A 32 -3.66 -1.03 5.54
CA CYS A 32 -4.84 -0.26 5.19
C CYS A 32 -5.99 -0.65 6.11
N ASP A 33 -6.62 0.34 6.75
CA ASP A 33 -7.85 0.15 7.49
C ASP A 33 -9.03 0.67 6.65
N GLY A 34 -9.80 -0.25 6.09
CA GLY A 34 -10.94 0.07 5.24
C GLY A 34 -12.14 0.66 6.00
N TYR A 35 -12.23 0.45 7.31
CA TYR A 35 -13.29 1.02 8.14
C TYR A 35 -12.95 2.45 8.60
N GLU A 36 -11.72 2.66 9.07
CA GLU A 36 -11.26 3.99 9.50
C GLU A 36 -10.92 4.90 8.32
N LYS A 37 -10.78 4.34 7.11
CA LYS A 37 -10.35 5.07 5.91
C LYS A 37 -8.95 5.66 6.07
N GLU A 38 -8.06 4.82 6.58
CA GLU A 38 -6.67 5.18 6.86
C GLU A 38 -5.69 4.21 6.20
N ILE A 39 -4.60 4.76 5.73
CA ILE A 39 -3.44 4.02 5.24
C ILE A 39 -2.27 4.41 6.14
N ILE A 40 -1.74 3.44 6.87
CA ILE A 40 -0.63 3.63 7.79
C ILE A 40 0.64 3.09 7.15
N VAL A 41 1.66 3.92 7.02
CA VAL A 41 2.94 3.55 6.43
C VAL A 41 4.06 3.86 7.41
N CYS A 42 5.00 2.93 7.57
CA CYS A 42 6.16 3.17 8.40
C CYS A 42 7.12 4.15 7.73
N ASP A 43 7.66 5.07 8.52
CA ASP A 43 8.86 5.80 8.11
C ASP A 43 10.01 4.80 8.05
N MET A 44 10.41 4.44 6.84
CA MET A 44 11.39 3.38 6.61
C MET A 44 12.80 3.73 7.09
N HIS A 45 13.07 5.00 7.41
CA HIS A 45 14.30 5.38 8.12
C HIS A 45 14.36 4.79 9.53
N THR A 46 13.21 4.47 10.11
CA THR A 46 13.10 3.94 11.47
C THR A 46 12.82 2.44 11.50
N TYR A 47 12.55 1.80 10.35
CA TYR A 47 12.22 0.39 10.30
C TYR A 47 13.45 -0.47 10.60
N LYS A 48 13.28 -1.41 11.52
CA LYS A 48 14.34 -2.30 11.98
C LYS A 48 14.95 -3.09 10.82
N GLY A 49 16.27 -2.99 10.68
CA GLY A 49 17.03 -3.67 9.63
C GLY A 49 17.34 -2.81 8.40
N TRP A 50 16.78 -1.60 8.31
CA TRP A 50 17.00 -0.68 7.19
C TRP A 50 17.96 0.48 7.51
N GLU A 51 18.53 0.50 8.69
CA GLU A 51 19.36 1.61 9.20
C GLU A 51 20.63 1.88 8.37
N HIS A 52 21.10 0.88 7.64
CA HIS A 52 22.32 0.97 6.84
C HIS A 52 22.07 1.07 5.33
N ASP A 53 20.81 1.12 4.93
CA ASP A 53 20.46 1.25 3.53
C ASP A 53 20.63 2.68 3.02
N SER A 54 20.80 2.83 1.70
CA SER A 54 20.93 4.16 1.10
C SER A 54 19.61 4.93 1.20
N GLU A 55 19.70 6.26 1.26
CA GLU A 55 18.52 7.13 1.25
C GLU A 55 17.59 6.83 0.06
N LYS A 56 18.16 6.60 -1.10
CA LYS A 56 17.39 6.23 -2.31
C LYS A 56 16.61 4.93 -2.09
N ALA A 57 17.24 3.90 -1.54
CA ALA A 57 16.58 2.61 -1.29
C ALA A 57 15.45 2.74 -0.28
N ILE A 58 15.67 3.49 0.79
CA ILE A 58 14.68 3.75 1.84
C ILE A 58 13.44 4.47 1.25
N VAL A 59 13.66 5.54 0.51
CA VAL A 59 12.58 6.33 -0.10
C VAL A 59 11.79 5.51 -1.11
N GLU A 60 12.46 4.76 -1.98
CA GLU A 60 11.77 3.93 -2.98
C GLU A 60 10.97 2.80 -2.34
N CYS A 61 11.50 2.18 -1.30
CA CYS A 61 10.78 1.16 -0.52
C CYS A 61 9.50 1.75 0.12
N GLN A 62 9.61 2.91 0.74
CA GLN A 62 8.44 3.56 1.37
C GLN A 62 7.37 3.92 0.33
N LYS A 63 7.75 4.38 -0.85
CA LYS A 63 6.81 4.62 -1.95
C LYS A 63 6.12 3.35 -2.42
N GLU A 64 6.86 2.25 -2.54
CA GLU A 64 6.30 0.95 -2.92
C GLU A 64 5.26 0.47 -1.90
N ILE A 65 5.59 0.55 -0.61
CA ILE A 65 4.66 0.21 0.48
C ILE A 65 3.40 1.08 0.39
N THR A 66 3.56 2.38 0.16
CA THR A 66 2.42 3.29 0.01
C THR A 66 1.51 2.88 -1.15
N ARG A 67 2.09 2.55 -2.31
CA ARG A 67 1.32 2.05 -3.47
C ARG A 67 0.59 0.75 -3.15
N HIS A 68 1.25 -0.18 -2.43
CA HIS A 68 0.67 -1.45 -2.00
C HIS A 68 -0.60 -1.21 -1.16
N GLU A 69 -0.53 -0.34 -0.17
CA GLU A 69 -1.66 -0.06 0.71
C GLU A 69 -2.79 0.69 -0.02
N ILE A 70 -2.46 1.54 -0.98
CA ILE A 70 -3.46 2.18 -1.84
C ILE A 70 -4.23 1.14 -2.66
N VAL A 71 -3.56 0.11 -3.18
CA VAL A 71 -4.25 -0.98 -3.91
C VAL A 71 -5.25 -1.69 -3.00
N HIS A 72 -4.87 -1.98 -1.75
CA HIS A 72 -5.80 -2.52 -0.76
C HIS A 72 -7.01 -1.62 -0.54
N ALA A 73 -6.81 -0.31 -0.45
CA ALA A 73 -7.90 0.65 -0.28
C ALA A 73 -8.89 0.60 -1.46
N PHE A 74 -8.39 0.48 -2.69
CA PHE A 74 -9.26 0.29 -3.87
C PHE A 74 -10.10 -0.98 -3.78
N PHE A 75 -9.54 -2.07 -3.28
CA PHE A 75 -10.29 -3.30 -3.09
C PHE A 75 -11.34 -3.18 -1.98
N TYR A 76 -11.06 -2.49 -0.90
CA TYR A 76 -12.05 -2.19 0.14
C TYR A 76 -13.21 -1.36 -0.43
N GLU A 77 -12.93 -0.24 -1.09
CA GLU A 77 -13.95 0.66 -1.58
C GLU A 77 -14.76 0.08 -2.76
N SER A 78 -14.17 -0.78 -3.56
CA SER A 78 -14.89 -1.45 -4.66
C SER A 78 -15.82 -2.57 -4.19
N GLY A 79 -15.77 -2.96 -2.91
CA GLY A 79 -16.54 -4.07 -2.36
C GLY A 79 -15.95 -5.46 -2.65
N LEU A 80 -14.87 -5.54 -3.43
CA LEU A 80 -14.23 -6.82 -3.78
C LEU A 80 -13.62 -7.52 -2.59
N TRP A 81 -13.12 -6.77 -1.63
CA TRP A 81 -12.62 -7.34 -0.37
C TRP A 81 -13.69 -8.12 0.37
N ASP A 82 -14.86 -7.51 0.58
CA ASP A 82 -15.97 -8.12 1.32
C ASP A 82 -16.61 -9.28 0.56
N SER A 83 -16.66 -9.21 -0.77
CA SER A 83 -17.20 -10.30 -1.60
C SER A 83 -16.27 -11.51 -1.73
N SER A 84 -15.08 -11.44 -1.18
CA SER A 84 -14.09 -12.54 -1.24
C SER A 84 -14.36 -13.68 -0.25
N LEU A 85 -15.57 -13.93 0.13
CA LEU A 85 -16.13 -15.10 0.85
C LEU A 85 -15.19 -15.86 1.82
N GLY A 86 -14.33 -15.15 2.55
CA GLY A 86 -13.51 -15.76 3.60
C GLY A 86 -12.40 -16.71 3.13
N ILE A 87 -12.10 -16.79 1.84
CA ILE A 87 -10.98 -17.57 1.31
C ILE A 87 -9.72 -16.72 1.39
N ASP A 88 -8.71 -17.18 2.14
CA ASP A 88 -7.50 -16.42 2.44
C ASP A 88 -6.70 -15.92 1.23
N ASN A 89 -6.73 -16.64 0.10
CA ASN A 89 -6.03 -16.24 -1.14
C ASN A 89 -6.99 -15.92 -2.27
N SER A 90 -8.19 -15.45 -1.95
CA SER A 90 -9.11 -14.95 -2.98
C SER A 90 -8.50 -13.76 -3.71
N TRP A 91 -8.95 -13.51 -4.95
CA TRP A 91 -8.34 -12.54 -5.85
C TRP A 91 -8.07 -11.17 -5.20
N ALA A 92 -9.06 -10.56 -4.56
CA ALA A 92 -8.92 -9.23 -3.97
C ALA A 92 -8.11 -9.20 -2.65
N LYS A 93 -7.74 -10.36 -2.12
CA LYS A 93 -6.91 -10.51 -0.91
C LYS A 93 -5.54 -11.11 -1.20
N ASN A 94 -5.26 -11.37 -2.47
CA ASN A 94 -4.00 -11.98 -2.87
C ASN A 94 -2.86 -10.96 -2.83
N GLU A 95 -1.93 -11.14 -1.89
CA GLU A 95 -0.81 -10.23 -1.67
C GLU A 95 0.16 -10.19 -2.86
N GLU A 96 0.36 -11.31 -3.55
CA GLU A 96 1.21 -11.36 -4.73
C GLU A 96 0.67 -10.50 -5.86
N MET A 97 -0.65 -10.54 -6.09
CA MET A 97 -1.30 -9.68 -7.09
C MET A 97 -1.26 -8.21 -6.68
N VAL A 98 -1.49 -7.90 -5.40
CA VAL A 98 -1.40 -6.53 -4.87
C VAL A 98 0.01 -5.98 -5.06
N ASP A 99 1.04 -6.76 -4.73
CA ASP A 99 2.44 -6.40 -4.94
C ASP A 99 2.74 -6.16 -6.42
N TRP A 100 2.26 -7.04 -7.30
CA TRP A 100 2.48 -6.90 -8.74
C TRP A 100 1.93 -5.57 -9.26
N ILE A 101 0.71 -5.19 -8.87
CA ILE A 101 0.11 -3.91 -9.25
C ILE A 101 0.91 -2.74 -8.65
N ALA A 102 1.29 -2.83 -7.38
CA ALA A 102 2.05 -1.78 -6.70
C ALA A 102 3.41 -1.52 -7.36
N ILE A 103 4.07 -2.56 -7.83
CA ILE A 103 5.38 -2.49 -8.47
C ILE A 103 5.27 -2.06 -9.94
N GLN A 104 4.34 -2.65 -10.67
CA GLN A 104 4.24 -2.47 -12.14
C GLN A 104 3.28 -1.36 -12.56
N GLY A 105 2.40 -0.89 -11.68
CA GLY A 105 1.35 0.08 -12.05
C GLY A 105 1.87 1.35 -12.72
N GLU A 106 2.97 1.90 -12.25
CA GLU A 106 3.61 3.07 -12.85
C GLU A 106 4.08 2.79 -14.29
N LYS A 107 4.67 1.63 -14.52
CA LYS A 107 5.15 1.22 -15.84
C LYS A 107 4.01 0.98 -16.81
N ILE A 108 2.92 0.39 -16.33
CA ILE A 108 1.71 0.18 -17.12
C ILE A 108 1.11 1.53 -17.52
N TYR A 109 0.98 2.44 -16.58
CA TYR A 109 0.44 3.79 -16.84
C TYR A 109 1.29 4.52 -17.90
N ARG A 110 2.60 4.49 -17.76
CA ARG A 110 3.51 5.10 -18.74
C ARG A 110 3.36 4.46 -20.13
N ALA A 111 3.24 3.15 -20.21
CA ALA A 111 3.04 2.45 -21.48
C ALA A 111 1.73 2.89 -22.15
N TRP A 112 0.66 3.07 -21.37
CA TRP A 112 -0.59 3.61 -21.89
C TRP A 112 -0.45 5.04 -22.43
N GLN A 113 0.30 5.89 -21.73
CA GLN A 113 0.58 7.25 -22.19
C GLN A 113 1.37 7.23 -23.50
N GLU A 114 2.43 6.44 -23.58
CA GLU A 114 3.28 6.30 -24.80
C GLU A 114 2.47 5.78 -26.00
N ALA A 115 1.49 4.92 -25.76
CA ALA A 115 0.63 4.36 -26.79
C ALA A 115 -0.55 5.28 -27.15
N ASN A 116 -0.70 6.44 -26.54
CA ASN A 116 -1.88 7.31 -26.65
C ASN A 116 -3.18 6.56 -26.33
N ALA A 117 -3.17 5.70 -25.33
CA ALA A 117 -4.29 4.86 -24.93
C ALA A 117 -5.01 5.36 -23.65
N LEU A 118 -4.76 6.60 -23.23
CA LEU A 118 -5.45 7.25 -22.12
C LEU A 118 -6.53 8.20 -22.59
#